data_f663424eb560e101ec26e00c9230ceed
#
_entry.id   f663424eb560e101ec26e00c9230ceed
#
_cell.length_a   1.000
_cell.length_b   1.000
_cell.length_c   1.000
_cell.angle_alpha   90.00
_cell.angle_beta   90.00
_cell.angle_gamma   90.00
#
_symmetry.space_group_name_H-M   'P 1'
#
loop_
_entity.id
_entity.type
_entity.pdbx_description
1 polymer ?
#
loop_
_entity_poly.entity_id
_entity_poly.type
_entity_poly.pdbx_seq_one_letter_code
_entity_poly.pdbx_strand_id
1 'polypeptide(L)'
;MKHILILLSLLILTFPLVAQETGVLYFKKVNGKFGWFENGNDKKDWKYIGEIKNRKPNGTGVLSSTFGKYFGELKNGMKHGQGTYTYKSGRKRVGEFRKGKEWNVKSYDKKGKLELSGLKV
;
A
#
# COMPACT_ATOMS: atom_id res chain seq x y z
N MET A 1 13.54 18.49 -43.69
CA MET A 1 12.98 18.98 -42.42
C MET A 1 11.67 18.29 -42.02
N LYS A 2 10.75 18.03 -42.94
CA LYS A 2 9.50 17.32 -42.61
C LYS A 2 9.72 15.89 -42.10
N HIS A 3 10.78 15.20 -42.55
CA HIS A 3 11.08 13.83 -42.14
C HIS A 3 11.61 13.71 -40.70
N ILE A 4 12.28 14.73 -40.20
CA ILE A 4 12.81 14.77 -38.84
C ILE A 4 11.69 14.90 -37.82
N LEU A 5 10.62 15.67 -38.10
CA LEU A 5 9.46 15.84 -37.25
C LEU A 5 8.65 14.53 -37.15
N ILE A 6 8.54 13.78 -38.25
CA ILE A 6 7.84 12.48 -38.26
C ILE A 6 8.59 11.43 -37.43
N LEU A 7 9.93 11.42 -37.52
CA LEU A 7 10.76 10.52 -36.71
C LEU A 7 10.68 10.82 -35.21
N LEU A 8 10.61 12.09 -34.83
CA LEU A 8 10.42 12.51 -33.43
C LEU A 8 9.06 12.07 -32.88
N SER A 9 7.99 12.17 -33.67
CA SER A 9 6.69 11.73 -33.24
C SER A 9 6.61 10.20 -33.10
N LEU A 10 7.30 9.46 -33.97
CA LEU A 10 7.42 8.00 -33.86
C LEU A 10 8.20 7.57 -32.60
N LEU A 11 9.23 8.33 -32.21
CA LEU A 11 10.01 8.07 -31.02
C LEU A 11 9.17 8.23 -29.74
N ILE A 12 8.26 9.21 -29.72
CA ILE A 12 7.34 9.41 -28.61
C ILE A 12 6.35 8.26 -28.50
N LEU A 13 5.93 7.68 -29.62
CA LEU A 13 5.02 6.55 -29.68
C LEU A 13 5.66 5.21 -29.28
N THR A 14 7.01 5.13 -29.22
CA THR A 14 7.71 3.88 -28.87
C THR A 14 7.96 3.71 -27.36
N PHE A 15 7.66 4.72 -26.53
CA PHE A 15 7.70 4.55 -25.09
C PHE A 15 6.47 3.74 -24.63
N PRO A 16 6.67 2.54 -24.07
CA PRO A 16 5.56 1.79 -23.57
C PRO A 16 4.94 2.55 -22.38
N LEU A 17 3.66 2.87 -22.49
CA LEU A 17 2.86 3.27 -21.36
C LEU A 17 2.70 2.03 -20.48
N VAL A 18 3.56 1.91 -19.47
CA VAL A 18 3.41 0.88 -18.44
C VAL A 18 2.28 1.33 -17.53
N ALA A 19 1.06 0.86 -17.83
CA ALA A 19 -0.05 1.03 -16.91
C ALA A 19 0.24 0.22 -15.65
N GLN A 20 0.16 0.85 -14.48
CA GLN A 20 0.28 0.16 -13.21
C GLN A 20 -0.90 -0.80 -13.06
N GLU A 21 -0.62 -2.05 -12.73
CA GLU A 21 -1.67 -3.01 -12.42
C GLU A 21 -2.31 -2.69 -11.08
N THR A 22 -3.62 -2.86 -11.00
CA THR A 22 -4.38 -2.82 -9.76
C THR A 22 -5.11 -4.13 -9.57
N GLY A 23 -5.37 -4.50 -8.35
CA GLY A 23 -6.08 -5.74 -8.09
C GLY A 23 -6.26 -6.02 -6.61
N VAL A 24 -6.65 -7.26 -6.34
CA VAL A 24 -6.92 -7.75 -4.99
C VAL A 24 -5.98 -8.91 -4.70
N LEU A 25 -5.30 -8.84 -3.56
CA LEU A 25 -4.42 -9.91 -3.08
C LEU A 25 -4.73 -10.24 -1.63
N TYR A 26 -4.46 -11.47 -1.25
CA TYR A 26 -4.63 -11.96 0.12
C TYR A 26 -3.29 -12.44 0.67
N PHE A 27 -2.98 -12.04 1.90
CA PHE A 27 -1.78 -12.53 2.58
C PHE A 27 -2.18 -13.68 3.48
N LYS A 28 -1.65 -14.85 3.19
CA LYS A 28 -1.99 -16.08 3.91
C LYS A 28 -0.87 -17.09 3.87
N LYS A 29 -1.01 -18.11 4.70
CA LYS A 29 -0.06 -19.22 4.79
C LYS A 29 -0.56 -20.39 3.95
N VAL A 30 0.27 -20.85 3.02
CA VAL A 30 0.01 -22.04 2.21
C VAL A 30 1.23 -22.95 2.29
N ASN A 31 0.99 -24.21 2.64
CA ASN A 31 2.06 -25.21 2.79
C ASN A 31 3.19 -24.71 3.71
N GLY A 32 2.83 -24.10 4.82
CA GLY A 32 3.77 -23.61 5.81
C GLY A 32 4.48 -22.30 5.50
N LYS A 33 4.19 -21.67 4.35
CA LYS A 33 4.83 -20.41 3.94
C LYS A 33 3.82 -19.30 3.75
N PHE A 34 4.11 -18.13 4.29
CA PHE A 34 3.32 -16.93 4.04
C PHE A 34 3.62 -16.35 2.65
N GLY A 35 2.59 -15.82 2.02
CA GLY A 35 2.73 -15.16 0.73
C GLY A 35 1.47 -14.42 0.32
N TRP A 36 1.55 -13.77 -0.84
CA TRP A 36 0.45 -13.06 -1.46
C TRP A 36 -0.20 -13.92 -2.53
N PHE A 37 -1.52 -14.03 -2.47
CA PHE A 37 -2.30 -14.90 -3.36
C PHE A 37 -3.53 -14.16 -3.90
N GLU A 38 -3.97 -14.54 -5.09
CA GLU A 38 -5.16 -13.95 -5.72
C GLU A 38 -6.47 -14.39 -5.06
N ASN A 39 -6.46 -15.52 -4.36
CA ASN A 39 -7.62 -16.06 -3.67
C ASN A 39 -7.38 -16.13 -2.17
N GLY A 40 -8.40 -15.81 -1.40
CA GLY A 40 -8.32 -15.86 0.04
C GLY A 40 -9.68 -15.72 0.70
N ASN A 41 -9.67 -15.66 2.02
CA ASN A 41 -10.85 -15.55 2.86
C ASN A 41 -10.94 -14.14 3.46
N ASP A 42 -11.99 -13.41 3.14
CA ASP A 42 -12.19 -12.03 3.59
C ASP A 42 -12.27 -11.88 5.12
N LYS A 43 -12.58 -12.95 5.84
CA LYS A 43 -12.71 -12.90 7.30
C LYS A 43 -11.43 -13.31 8.04
N LYS A 44 -10.59 -14.11 7.41
CA LYS A 44 -9.39 -14.70 8.07
C LYS A 44 -8.10 -14.08 7.58
N ASP A 45 -8.01 -13.82 6.29
CA ASP A 45 -6.77 -13.39 5.65
C ASP A 45 -6.69 -11.87 5.59
N TRP A 46 -5.48 -11.35 5.56
CA TRP A 46 -5.31 -9.95 5.23
C TRP A 46 -5.65 -9.75 3.76
N LYS A 47 -6.36 -8.67 3.46
CA LYS A 47 -6.79 -8.37 2.11
C LYS A 47 -6.21 -7.04 1.66
N TYR A 48 -5.60 -7.06 0.49
CA TYR A 48 -5.06 -5.87 -0.15
C TYR A 48 -5.87 -5.52 -1.39
N ILE A 49 -6.19 -4.23 -1.55
CA ILE A 49 -6.79 -3.69 -2.76
C ILE A 49 -5.98 -2.47 -3.17
N GLY A 50 -5.37 -2.51 -4.34
CA GLY A 50 -4.57 -1.39 -4.82
C GLY A 50 -3.59 -1.77 -5.91
N GLU A 51 -2.53 -0.99 -6.01
CA GLU A 51 -1.49 -1.17 -7.02
C GLU A 51 -0.63 -2.41 -6.72
N ILE A 52 -0.32 -3.17 -7.76
CA ILE A 52 0.38 -4.44 -7.66
C ILE A 52 1.56 -4.45 -8.63
N LYS A 53 2.69 -4.98 -8.17
CA LYS A 53 3.86 -5.24 -8.99
C LYS A 53 4.49 -6.55 -8.56
N ASN A 54 4.82 -7.41 -9.53
CA ASN A 54 5.42 -8.72 -9.26
C ASN A 54 4.60 -9.55 -8.27
N ARG A 55 3.26 -9.53 -8.44
CA ARG A 55 2.30 -10.27 -7.60
C ARG A 55 2.31 -9.88 -6.13
N LYS A 56 2.75 -8.67 -5.82
CA LYS A 56 2.80 -8.13 -4.45
C LYS A 56 2.22 -6.73 -4.41
N PRO A 57 1.66 -6.31 -3.28
CA PRO A 57 1.31 -4.91 -3.07
C PRO A 57 2.53 -4.01 -3.31
N ASN A 58 2.37 -3.04 -4.19
CA ASN A 58 3.44 -2.10 -4.51
C ASN A 58 2.83 -0.84 -5.11
N GLY A 59 3.01 0.28 -4.44
CA GLY A 59 2.35 1.54 -4.75
C GLY A 59 1.30 1.86 -3.72
N THR A 60 0.22 2.52 -4.12
CA THR A 60 -0.84 2.96 -3.20
C THR A 60 -1.97 1.94 -3.13
N GLY A 61 -2.43 1.66 -1.92
CA GLY A 61 -3.54 0.74 -1.72
C GLY A 61 -4.07 0.70 -0.30
N VAL A 62 -5.01 -0.21 -0.08
CA VAL A 62 -5.64 -0.46 1.21
C VAL A 62 -5.37 -1.89 1.64
N LEU A 63 -4.78 -2.04 2.82
CA LEU A 63 -4.52 -3.33 3.43
C LEU A 63 -5.43 -3.48 4.65
N SER A 64 -6.32 -4.45 4.61
CA SER A 64 -7.31 -4.71 5.66
C SER A 64 -6.97 -5.97 6.44
N SER A 65 -7.18 -5.93 7.74
CA SER A 65 -7.07 -7.08 8.64
C SER A 65 -8.20 -7.06 9.67
N THR A 66 -8.22 -8.06 10.53
CA THR A 66 -9.18 -8.09 11.65
C THR A 66 -8.94 -6.96 12.65
N PHE A 67 -7.78 -6.36 12.67
CA PHE A 67 -7.41 -5.30 13.62
C PHE A 67 -7.68 -3.89 13.10
N GLY A 68 -7.76 -3.71 11.80
CA GLY A 68 -7.96 -2.39 11.20
C GLY A 68 -7.54 -2.35 9.74
N LYS A 69 -7.36 -1.13 9.24
CA LYS A 69 -7.02 -0.88 7.84
C LYS A 69 -5.85 0.07 7.71
N TYR A 70 -4.95 -0.25 6.80
CA TYR A 70 -3.88 0.64 6.37
C TYR A 70 -4.22 1.19 4.99
N PHE A 71 -4.18 2.50 4.85
CA PHE A 71 -4.29 3.20 3.56
C PHE A 71 -3.00 3.96 3.32
N GLY A 72 -2.32 3.68 2.22
CA GLY A 72 -1.09 4.39 1.90
C GLY A 72 -0.19 3.63 0.95
N GLU A 73 1.10 3.95 1.06
CA GLU A 73 2.12 3.39 0.18
C GLU A 73 2.62 2.05 0.69
N LEU A 74 2.78 1.12 -0.25
CA LEU A 74 3.39 -0.19 0.01
C LEU A 74 4.53 -0.43 -0.98
N LYS A 75 5.50 -1.23 -0.57
CA LYS A 75 6.61 -1.65 -1.40
C LYS A 75 6.95 -3.11 -1.10
N ASN A 76 6.97 -3.94 -2.15
CA ASN A 76 7.25 -5.36 -2.03
C ASN A 76 6.41 -6.07 -0.95
N GLY A 77 5.13 -5.73 -0.87
CA GLY A 77 4.19 -6.32 0.07
C GLY A 77 4.23 -5.77 1.48
N MET A 78 4.99 -4.71 1.73
CA MET A 78 5.11 -4.11 3.05
C MET A 78 4.73 -2.63 3.05
N LYS A 79 4.17 -2.16 4.16
CA LYS A 79 3.95 -0.72 4.37
C LYS A 79 5.28 0.01 4.25
N HIS A 80 5.33 1.00 3.38
CA HIS A 80 6.57 1.74 3.12
C HIS A 80 6.26 3.08 2.48
N GLY A 81 6.61 4.16 3.16
CA GLY A 81 6.26 5.52 2.77
C GLY A 81 5.14 6.09 3.63
N GLN A 82 4.37 7.00 3.09
CA GLN A 82 3.30 7.68 3.82
C GLN A 82 2.04 6.81 3.89
N GLY A 83 1.43 6.77 5.07
CA GLY A 83 0.22 6.00 5.25
C GLY A 83 -0.55 6.34 6.52
N THR A 84 -1.74 5.79 6.60
CA THR A 84 -2.65 5.93 7.74
C THR A 84 -3.15 4.55 8.13
N TYR A 85 -2.90 4.16 9.36
CA TYR A 85 -3.48 2.97 9.95
C TYR A 85 -4.66 3.36 10.83
N THR A 86 -5.83 2.80 10.55
CA THR A 86 -7.05 3.04 11.33
C THR A 86 -7.44 1.75 12.06
N TYR A 87 -7.40 1.79 13.39
CA TYR A 87 -7.89 0.68 14.21
C TYR A 87 -9.41 0.59 14.17
N LYS A 88 -9.95 -0.54 14.55
CA LYS A 88 -11.41 -0.71 14.66
C LYS A 88 -12.05 0.26 15.65
N SER A 89 -11.31 0.70 16.64
CA SER A 89 -11.76 1.70 17.61
C SER A 89 -11.95 3.10 17.01
N GLY A 90 -11.40 3.33 15.80
CA GLY A 90 -11.37 4.63 15.16
C GLY A 90 -10.10 5.43 15.41
N ARG A 91 -9.22 4.96 16.29
CA ARG A 91 -7.90 5.57 16.49
C ARG A 91 -7.09 5.43 15.20
N LYS A 92 -6.23 6.42 14.96
CA LYS A 92 -5.39 6.44 13.74
C LYS A 92 -3.94 6.66 14.08
N ARG A 93 -3.09 6.06 13.26
CA ARG A 93 -1.65 6.31 13.28
C ARG A 93 -1.25 6.77 11.89
N VAL A 94 -0.75 7.99 11.79
CA VAL A 94 -0.51 8.68 10.52
C VAL A 94 0.95 9.07 10.40
N GLY A 95 1.56 8.76 9.29
CA GLY A 95 2.92 9.19 9.01
C GLY A 95 3.70 8.22 8.16
N GLU A 96 4.99 8.10 8.44
CA GLU A 96 5.92 7.32 7.64
C GLU A 96 6.08 5.91 8.21
N PHE A 97 6.04 4.95 7.30
CA PHE A 97 6.29 3.54 7.58
C PHE A 97 7.50 3.08 6.78
N ARG A 98 8.27 2.15 7.31
CA ARG A 98 9.42 1.57 6.62
C ARG A 98 9.48 0.06 6.86
N LYS A 99 9.56 -0.72 5.79
CA LYS A 99 9.66 -2.19 5.84
C LYS A 99 8.62 -2.83 6.76
N GLY A 100 7.39 -2.36 6.68
CA GLY A 100 6.26 -2.86 7.45
C GLY A 100 6.12 -2.28 8.86
N LYS A 101 7.05 -1.45 9.29
CA LYS A 101 7.08 -0.89 10.64
C LYS A 101 6.82 0.61 10.65
N GLU A 102 6.27 1.12 11.75
CA GLU A 102 6.18 2.54 11.98
C GLU A 102 7.58 3.15 12.11
N TRP A 103 7.83 4.20 11.35
CA TRP A 103 9.10 4.94 11.42
C TRP A 103 8.92 6.27 12.11
N ASN A 104 7.98 7.07 11.64
CA ASN A 104 7.68 8.38 12.19
C ASN A 104 6.19 8.63 12.03
N VAL A 105 5.42 8.30 13.06
CA VAL A 105 3.96 8.40 13.05
C VAL A 105 3.44 9.17 14.25
N LYS A 106 2.29 9.81 14.05
CA LYS A 106 1.52 10.46 15.11
C LYS A 106 0.24 9.67 15.33
N SER A 107 -0.19 9.62 16.57
CA SER A 107 -1.39 8.91 17.00
C SER A 107 -2.52 9.91 17.21
N TYR A 108 -3.70 9.55 16.74
CA TYR A 108 -4.91 10.36 16.89
C TYR A 108 -6.02 9.51 17.50
N ASP A 109 -6.86 10.12 18.37
CA ASP A 109 -8.00 9.44 18.90
C ASP A 109 -9.13 9.31 17.85
N LYS A 110 -10.21 8.63 18.19
CA LYS A 110 -11.34 8.41 17.28
C LYS A 110 -12.03 9.71 16.82
N LYS A 111 -11.82 10.82 17.52
CA LYS A 111 -12.35 12.14 17.19
C LYS A 111 -11.37 12.96 16.33
N GLY A 112 -10.19 12.41 16.05
CA GLY A 112 -9.17 13.08 15.26
C GLY A 112 -8.24 13.98 16.07
N LYS A 113 -8.30 13.90 17.41
CA LYS A 113 -7.42 14.69 18.28
C LYS A 113 -6.08 13.99 18.45
N LEU A 114 -4.99 14.74 18.33
CA LEU A 114 -3.63 14.24 18.52
C LEU A 114 -3.45 13.70 19.95
N GLU A 115 -3.01 12.45 20.04
CA GLU A 115 -2.70 11.82 21.31
C GLU A 115 -1.24 12.08 21.68
N LEU A 116 -1.01 12.54 22.91
CA LEU A 116 0.31 12.83 23.44
C LEU A 116 0.79 11.74 24.42
N SER A 117 0.05 10.68 24.58
CA SER A 117 0.30 9.62 25.57
C SER A 117 1.60 8.85 25.35
N GLY A 118 2.24 8.98 24.20
CA GLY A 118 3.53 8.35 23.90
C GLY A 118 4.72 9.28 24.10
N LEU A 119 4.48 10.55 24.41
CA LEU A 119 5.56 11.51 24.63
C LEU A 119 6.05 11.40 26.07
N LYS A 120 7.28 10.90 26.22
CA LYS A 120 7.97 10.96 27.49
C LYS A 120 8.52 12.36 27.68
N VAL A 121 8.02 12.99 28.68
CA VAL A 121 8.53 14.29 29.07
C VAL A 121 9.79 14.10 29.90
#